data_6e24946531943b6c993c8194a159ae03
#
_entry.id   6e24946531943b6c993c8194a159ae03
#
_cell.length_a   1.000
_cell.length_b   1.000
_cell.length_c   1.000
_cell.angle_alpha   90.00
_cell.angle_beta   90.00
_cell.angle_gamma   90.00
#
_symmetry.space_group_name_H-M   'P 1'
#
loop_
_entity.id
_entity.type
_entity.pdbx_description
1 polymer ?
#
loop_
_entity_poly.entity_id
_entity_poly.type
_entity_poly.pdbx_seq_one_letter_code
_entity_poly.pdbx_strand_id
1 'polypeptide(L)'
;MWISTSRLLAYLYGLVFAVGGLAASDADTDFTSVRSQFVKNYSGTGPSEPGEKYFQESSFHYHYDGRFANEPLSDKETPPHLSQLIRTYLSTMADLGAETWIMHGTLLAWWWNQKIFPWDNDIDVQISEPTIHFLDEYYNMTEHHFDIPGLNGGRTYLLEINPNYVFRSMDDKMNVIDARWIDTSSGLFIDITAVRPDDERRKDGDTGALMCKDGHTFDENDIFPLRNSHFEDFPVKVPFEYVKLLEEEYGSQSLTATEFDDHHFNEETLVWDSASKRKRSSRRRSAVDLPVRTTPLKYKLE
;
A
#
# COMPACT_ATOMS: atom_id res chain seq x y z
N MET A 1 12.22 11.65 -68.71
CA MET A 1 13.14 12.75 -68.30
C MET A 1 12.57 13.42 -67.07
N TRP A 2 13.32 13.33 -65.97
CA TRP A 2 13.16 13.99 -64.66
C TRP A 2 12.07 13.49 -63.74
N ILE A 3 12.52 12.73 -62.80
CA ILE A 3 11.92 12.30 -61.54
C ILE A 3 12.02 13.46 -60.54
N SER A 4 10.94 13.79 -59.85
CA SER A 4 10.99 14.63 -58.65
C SER A 4 10.41 13.86 -57.47
N THR A 5 11.28 13.52 -56.57
CA THR A 5 10.99 12.90 -55.29
C THR A 5 10.59 13.98 -54.28
N SER A 6 9.34 14.01 -53.84
CA SER A 6 8.89 14.78 -52.70
C SER A 6 8.94 13.91 -51.46
N ARG A 7 9.86 14.25 -50.54
CA ARG A 7 9.97 13.65 -49.23
C ARG A 7 8.85 14.18 -48.33
N LEU A 8 7.93 13.30 -47.93
CA LEU A 8 7.04 13.55 -46.80
C LEU A 8 7.84 13.39 -45.51
N LEU A 9 8.12 14.48 -44.81
CA LEU A 9 8.53 14.46 -43.40
C LEU A 9 7.25 14.28 -42.57
N ALA A 10 7.07 13.10 -42.01
CA ALA A 10 6.11 12.88 -40.94
C ALA A 10 6.75 13.37 -39.64
N TYR A 11 6.25 14.48 -39.12
CA TYR A 11 6.53 14.91 -37.75
C TYR A 11 5.73 14.02 -36.81
N LEU A 12 6.36 13.02 -36.22
CA LEU A 12 5.89 12.34 -35.03
C LEU A 12 6.12 13.31 -33.85
N TYR A 13 5.07 13.97 -33.41
CA TYR A 13 5.04 14.57 -32.08
C TYR A 13 4.90 13.42 -31.08
N GLY A 14 6.02 12.88 -30.63
CA GLY A 14 6.09 12.07 -29.43
C GLY A 14 5.86 13.00 -28.24
N LEU A 15 4.67 12.96 -27.66
CA LEU A 15 4.44 13.47 -26.32
C LEU A 15 5.19 12.51 -25.36
N VAL A 16 6.42 12.85 -25.04
CA VAL A 16 7.13 12.27 -23.91
C VAL A 16 6.52 12.92 -22.67
N PHE A 17 5.59 12.23 -22.04
CA PHE A 17 5.32 12.49 -20.63
C PHE A 17 6.57 12.04 -19.86
N ALA A 18 7.46 12.99 -19.63
CA ALA A 18 8.48 12.81 -18.62
C ALA A 18 7.76 12.76 -17.27
N VAL A 19 7.43 11.56 -16.82
CA VAL A 19 7.17 11.29 -15.41
C VAL A 19 8.53 11.47 -14.74
N GLY A 20 8.82 12.69 -14.32
CA GLY A 20 10.04 13.04 -13.64
C GLY A 20 9.99 12.54 -12.20
N GLY A 21 10.34 11.32 -12.02
CA GLY A 21 10.67 10.71 -10.76
C GLY A 21 11.70 9.64 -11.06
N LEU A 22 12.91 10.04 -11.41
CA LEU A 22 14.03 9.11 -11.47
C LEU A 22 14.42 8.80 -10.02
N ALA A 23 14.29 7.54 -9.64
CA ALA A 23 15.02 7.03 -8.48
C ALA A 23 16.50 7.35 -8.67
N ALA A 24 17.09 8.15 -7.81
CA ALA A 24 18.39 8.75 -8.06
C ALA A 24 19.58 7.88 -7.66
N SER A 25 19.41 6.66 -7.29
CA SER A 25 20.42 5.59 -7.24
C SER A 25 19.89 4.35 -6.54
N ASP A 26 19.98 3.22 -7.20
CA ASP A 26 19.91 1.91 -6.59
C ASP A 26 21.29 1.64 -5.99
N ALA A 27 21.49 1.98 -4.73
CA ALA A 27 22.67 1.59 -3.99
C ALA A 27 22.24 0.60 -2.92
N ASP A 28 22.83 -0.58 -2.94
CA ASP A 28 22.63 -1.55 -1.88
C ASP A 28 22.93 -0.91 -0.52
N THR A 29 21.95 -0.95 0.39
CA THR A 29 22.14 -0.47 1.74
C THR A 29 22.71 -1.60 2.61
N ASP A 30 23.87 -1.37 3.21
CA ASP A 30 24.43 -2.32 4.16
C ASP A 30 23.52 -2.47 5.37
N PHE A 31 22.94 -3.66 5.53
CA PHE A 31 22.03 -4.00 6.62
C PHE A 31 22.58 -3.65 8.01
N THR A 32 23.89 -3.92 8.21
CA THR A 32 24.56 -3.62 9.48
C THR A 32 24.58 -2.12 9.76
N SER A 33 24.83 -1.31 8.74
CA SER A 33 24.85 0.15 8.88
C SER A 33 23.47 0.73 9.15
N VAL A 34 22.42 0.20 8.51
CA VAL A 34 21.04 0.59 8.76
C VAL A 34 20.65 0.25 10.21
N ARG A 35 20.95 -0.95 10.67
CA ARG A 35 20.67 -1.38 12.05
C ARG A 35 21.49 -0.60 13.08
N SER A 36 22.69 -0.16 12.77
CA SER A 36 23.54 0.63 13.68
C SER A 36 23.06 2.07 13.89
N GLN A 37 22.16 2.57 13.02
CA GLN A 37 21.52 3.88 13.18
C GLN A 37 20.39 3.87 14.24
N PHE A 38 20.06 2.73 14.76
CA PHE A 38 19.05 2.55 15.79
C PHE A 38 19.53 3.15 17.11
N VAL A 39 19.14 4.39 17.40
CA VAL A 39 19.60 5.17 18.58
C VAL A 39 18.88 4.75 19.86
N LYS A 40 17.64 4.21 19.72
CA LYS A 40 16.83 3.75 20.84
C LYS A 40 16.08 2.49 20.44
N ASN A 41 15.87 1.60 21.39
CA ASN A 41 14.95 0.48 21.19
C ASN A 41 13.51 0.99 21.32
N TYR A 42 12.91 1.31 20.18
CA TYR A 42 11.51 1.74 20.09
C TYR A 42 10.56 0.58 19.77
N SER A 43 11.07 -0.65 19.69
CA SER A 43 10.29 -1.83 19.30
C SER A 43 9.28 -2.15 20.34
N GLY A 44 8.86 -1.62 21.25
CA GLY A 44 7.88 -2.08 22.24
C GLY A 44 8.17 -3.49 22.78
N THR A 45 9.31 -4.09 22.38
CA THR A 45 9.76 -5.39 22.84
C THR A 45 10.00 -5.32 24.34
N GLY A 46 8.89 -5.48 25.06
CA GLY A 46 8.95 -5.83 26.45
C GLY A 46 9.57 -7.22 26.60
N PRO A 47 9.89 -7.65 27.81
CA PRO A 47 10.44 -8.97 28.09
C PRO A 47 9.54 -10.14 27.66
N SER A 48 8.36 -9.87 27.11
CA SER A 48 7.39 -10.85 26.61
C SER A 48 7.35 -10.97 25.07
N GLU A 49 8.02 -10.11 24.30
CA GLU A 49 8.12 -10.31 22.85
C GLU A 49 9.22 -11.29 22.51
N PRO A 50 8.95 -12.30 21.66
CA PRO A 50 9.97 -13.25 21.21
C PRO A 50 11.08 -12.49 20.47
N GLY A 51 12.34 -12.78 20.80
CA GLY A 51 13.52 -12.18 20.17
C GLY A 51 13.74 -12.59 18.71
N GLU A 52 12.78 -13.30 18.12
CA GLU A 52 12.79 -13.84 16.78
C GLU A 52 11.99 -12.99 15.78
N LYS A 53 11.27 -11.95 16.22
CA LYS A 53 10.55 -11.04 15.35
C LYS A 53 11.56 -10.19 14.56
N TYR A 54 11.45 -10.23 13.24
CA TYR A 54 12.37 -9.51 12.36
C TYR A 54 12.08 -8.01 12.29
N PHE A 55 10.86 -7.64 11.86
CA PHE A 55 10.44 -6.24 11.85
C PHE A 55 10.06 -5.80 13.25
N GLN A 56 10.65 -4.68 13.70
CA GLN A 56 10.38 -4.13 15.01
C GLN A 56 9.83 -2.72 14.89
N GLU A 57 8.62 -2.54 15.37
CA GLU A 57 7.92 -1.27 15.37
C GLU A 57 8.44 -0.37 16.52
N SER A 58 8.11 0.91 16.45
CA SER A 58 8.42 1.86 17.52
C SER A 58 7.60 1.57 18.77
N SER A 59 8.09 1.99 19.93
CA SER A 59 7.37 1.86 21.20
C SER A 59 6.20 2.82 21.36
N PHE A 60 6.09 3.84 20.52
CA PHE A 60 5.02 4.83 20.60
C PHE A 60 3.87 4.53 19.65
N HIS A 61 4.12 3.79 18.55
CA HIS A 61 3.09 3.44 17.59
C HIS A 61 3.55 2.29 16.69
N TYR A 62 2.69 1.30 16.47
CA TYR A 62 3.02 0.07 15.75
C TYR A 62 3.12 0.21 14.22
N HIS A 63 2.72 1.36 13.64
CA HIS A 63 2.89 1.65 12.22
C HIS A 63 4.11 2.56 11.93
N TYR A 64 5.07 2.59 12.84
CA TYR A 64 6.34 3.30 12.62
C TYR A 64 7.53 2.38 12.89
N ASP A 65 8.50 2.40 11.99
CA ASP A 65 9.80 1.77 12.22
C ASP A 65 10.64 2.63 13.16
N GLY A 66 10.96 2.08 14.32
CA GLY A 66 11.68 2.81 15.36
C GLY A 66 13.12 3.19 15.00
N ARG A 67 13.68 2.65 13.91
CA ARG A 67 15.00 3.05 13.41
C ARG A 67 14.98 4.46 12.82
N PHE A 68 13.83 4.89 12.28
CA PHE A 68 13.70 6.11 11.49
C PHE A 68 12.77 7.15 12.11
N ALA A 69 12.07 6.82 13.19
CA ALA A 69 11.14 7.72 13.86
C ALA A 69 11.39 7.81 15.36
N ASN A 70 11.27 9.01 15.94
CA ASN A 70 11.33 9.24 17.37
C ASN A 70 9.97 9.56 17.99
N GLU A 71 9.03 10.02 17.18
CA GLU A 71 7.67 10.42 17.55
C GLU A 71 6.74 10.27 16.35
N PRO A 72 5.43 10.09 16.56
CA PRO A 72 4.48 10.01 15.46
C PRO A 72 4.33 11.37 14.78
N LEU A 73 4.03 11.35 13.47
CA LEU A 73 3.60 12.54 12.75
C LEU A 73 2.27 13.05 13.30
N SER A 74 2.02 14.34 13.15
CA SER A 74 0.70 14.90 13.47
C SER A 74 -0.35 14.41 12.46
N ASP A 75 -1.64 14.46 12.85
CA ASP A 75 -2.79 14.12 11.98
C ASP A 75 -2.82 14.90 10.66
N LYS A 76 -2.15 16.05 10.58
CA LYS A 76 -2.06 16.85 9.36
C LYS A 76 -0.91 16.41 8.45
N GLU A 77 0.15 15.87 9.03
CA GLU A 77 1.35 15.46 8.31
C GLU A 77 1.22 14.01 7.81
N THR A 78 0.52 13.17 8.55
CA THR A 78 0.37 11.74 8.21
C THR A 78 -0.22 11.51 6.80
N PRO A 79 -1.35 12.12 6.38
CA PRO A 79 -1.95 11.82 5.09
C PRO A 79 -1.05 12.14 3.88
N PRO A 80 -0.37 13.31 3.79
CA PRO A 80 0.55 13.55 2.68
C PRO A 80 1.77 12.61 2.68
N HIS A 81 2.23 12.14 3.85
CA HIS A 81 3.31 11.15 3.92
C HIS A 81 2.85 9.78 3.41
N LEU A 82 1.68 9.31 3.84
CA LEU A 82 1.09 8.05 3.35
C LEU A 82 0.81 8.08 1.84
N SER A 83 0.28 9.21 1.34
CA SER A 83 0.06 9.37 -0.11
C SER A 83 1.37 9.28 -0.90
N GLN A 84 2.47 9.88 -0.42
CA GLN A 84 3.77 9.75 -1.07
C GLN A 84 4.34 8.33 -0.90
N LEU A 85 4.15 7.71 0.25
CA LEU A 85 4.62 6.36 0.54
C LEU A 85 4.06 5.35 -0.47
N ILE A 86 2.73 5.34 -0.68
CA ILE A 86 2.12 4.42 -1.67
C ILE A 86 2.49 4.76 -3.11
N ARG A 87 2.55 6.03 -3.48
CA ARG A 87 2.90 6.45 -4.85
C ARG A 87 4.33 6.10 -5.21
N THR A 88 5.28 6.29 -4.31
CA THR A 88 6.69 5.91 -4.52
C THR A 88 6.86 4.39 -4.59
N TYR A 89 6.17 3.65 -3.73
CA TYR A 89 6.12 2.20 -3.81
C TYR A 89 5.62 1.70 -5.17
N LEU A 90 4.44 2.15 -5.58
CA LEU A 90 3.83 1.73 -6.85
C LEU A 90 4.69 2.10 -8.07
N SER A 91 5.33 3.29 -8.04
CA SER A 91 6.27 3.70 -9.07
C SER A 91 7.47 2.77 -9.14
N THR A 92 8.08 2.46 -7.98
CA THR A 92 9.22 1.56 -7.92
C THR A 92 8.85 0.15 -8.42
N MET A 93 7.74 -0.41 -7.95
CA MET A 93 7.32 -1.74 -8.40
C MET A 93 7.07 -1.78 -9.91
N ALA A 94 6.48 -0.73 -10.49
CA ALA A 94 6.29 -0.62 -11.94
C ALA A 94 7.64 -0.54 -12.68
N ASP A 95 8.58 0.23 -12.20
CA ASP A 95 9.92 0.37 -12.81
C ASP A 95 10.73 -0.93 -12.74
N LEU A 96 10.56 -1.70 -11.66
CA LEU A 96 11.20 -3.02 -11.50
C LEU A 96 10.47 -4.14 -12.27
N GLY A 97 9.26 -3.89 -12.79
CA GLY A 97 8.41 -4.92 -13.38
C GLY A 97 7.83 -5.90 -12.36
N ALA A 98 7.79 -5.51 -11.08
CA ALA A 98 7.25 -6.30 -9.99
C ALA A 98 5.73 -6.07 -9.87
N GLU A 99 4.93 -7.11 -10.08
CA GLU A 99 3.48 -7.01 -9.97
C GLU A 99 3.06 -6.96 -8.49
N THR A 100 2.21 -5.96 -8.16
CA THR A 100 1.67 -5.74 -6.82
C THR A 100 0.23 -5.23 -6.89
N TRP A 101 -0.52 -5.40 -5.83
CA TRP A 101 -1.89 -4.88 -5.69
C TRP A 101 -2.18 -4.47 -4.25
N ILE A 102 -3.11 -3.55 -4.06
CA ILE A 102 -3.58 -3.13 -2.73
C ILE A 102 -4.56 -4.16 -2.16
N MET A 103 -4.53 -4.33 -0.83
CA MET A 103 -5.36 -5.30 -0.13
C MET A 103 -5.82 -4.75 1.22
N HIS A 104 -6.64 -5.49 1.92
CA HIS A 104 -7.10 -5.20 3.29
C HIS A 104 -7.72 -3.81 3.45
N GLY A 105 -7.37 -3.07 4.47
CA GLY A 105 -7.86 -1.71 4.73
C GLY A 105 -7.62 -0.74 3.59
N THR A 106 -6.48 -0.86 2.90
CA THR A 106 -6.15 -0.06 1.72
C THR A 106 -7.10 -0.35 0.54
N LEU A 107 -7.50 -1.61 0.33
CA LEU A 107 -8.50 -1.97 -0.67
C LEU A 107 -9.89 -1.44 -0.28
N LEU A 108 -10.26 -1.45 1.00
CA LEU A 108 -11.51 -0.87 1.48
C LEU A 108 -11.53 0.65 1.27
N ALA A 109 -10.44 1.34 1.53
CA ALA A 109 -10.29 2.76 1.28
C ALA A 109 -10.42 3.10 -0.22
N TRP A 110 -9.81 2.29 -1.08
CA TRP A 110 -10.00 2.38 -2.54
C TRP A 110 -11.47 2.20 -2.94
N TRP A 111 -12.17 1.24 -2.35
CA TRP A 111 -13.58 1.00 -2.61
C TRP A 111 -14.45 2.24 -2.37
N TRP A 112 -14.19 2.97 -1.30
CA TRP A 112 -14.97 4.12 -0.92
C TRP A 112 -14.75 5.34 -1.82
N ASN A 113 -13.54 5.75 -2.05
CA ASN A 113 -13.25 6.96 -2.81
C ASN A 113 -11.87 7.04 -3.45
N GLN A 114 -11.15 5.91 -3.54
CA GLN A 114 -9.79 5.83 -4.10
C GLN A 114 -8.76 6.68 -3.32
N LYS A 115 -8.99 6.93 -2.06
CA LYS A 115 -8.12 7.70 -1.18
C LYS A 115 -7.94 6.96 0.14
N ILE A 116 -6.79 7.16 0.77
CA ILE A 116 -6.52 6.70 2.13
C ILE A 116 -7.59 7.26 3.06
N PHE A 117 -8.09 6.47 3.99
CA PHE A 117 -9.03 6.94 4.99
C PHE A 117 -8.40 8.01 5.89
N PRO A 118 -9.14 9.04 6.31
CA PRO A 118 -8.60 10.12 7.13
C PRO A 118 -8.19 9.70 8.56
N TRP A 119 -8.60 8.52 9.01
CA TRP A 119 -8.21 7.92 10.29
C TRP A 119 -7.13 6.85 10.15
N ASP A 120 -6.77 6.50 8.91
CA ASP A 120 -5.84 5.43 8.62
C ASP A 120 -4.40 5.91 8.71
N ASN A 121 -3.53 5.03 9.13
CA ASN A 121 -2.10 5.31 9.30
C ASN A 121 -1.21 4.15 8.83
N ASP A 122 -1.79 3.19 8.12
CA ASP A 122 -1.10 2.06 7.51
C ASP A 122 -1.51 1.87 6.04
N ILE A 123 -0.72 1.11 5.34
CA ILE A 123 -0.98 0.71 3.96
C ILE A 123 -0.57 -0.74 3.81
N ASP A 124 -1.48 -1.55 3.27
CA ASP A 124 -1.27 -2.95 2.99
C ASP A 124 -1.27 -3.23 1.50
N VAL A 125 -0.28 -3.96 1.07
CA VAL A 125 -0.17 -4.43 -0.32
C VAL A 125 0.20 -5.90 -0.37
N GLN A 126 -0.12 -6.53 -1.49
CA GLN A 126 0.26 -7.91 -1.74
C GLN A 126 1.08 -8.03 -3.02
N ILE A 127 1.92 -9.05 -3.03
CA ILE A 127 2.69 -9.51 -4.17
C ILE A 127 2.60 -11.02 -4.29
N SER A 128 2.99 -11.58 -5.42
CA SER A 128 3.08 -13.04 -5.54
C SER A 128 4.37 -13.59 -4.94
N GLU A 129 4.37 -14.88 -4.60
CA GLU A 129 5.58 -15.56 -4.12
C GLU A 129 6.77 -15.47 -5.10
N PRO A 130 6.62 -15.62 -6.43
CA PRO A 130 7.72 -15.37 -7.36
C PRO A 130 8.25 -13.93 -7.29
N THR A 131 7.36 -12.96 -7.03
CA THR A 131 7.76 -11.55 -6.91
C THR A 131 8.60 -11.31 -5.66
N ILE A 132 8.24 -11.88 -4.50
CA ILE A 132 9.08 -11.70 -3.29
C ILE A 132 10.46 -12.33 -3.44
N HIS A 133 10.57 -13.49 -4.09
CA HIS A 133 11.88 -14.09 -4.40
C HIS A 133 12.72 -13.21 -5.31
N PHE A 134 12.12 -12.60 -6.32
CA PHE A 134 12.80 -11.65 -7.22
C PHE A 134 13.29 -10.41 -6.46
N LEU A 135 12.43 -9.84 -5.60
CA LEU A 135 12.80 -8.66 -4.82
C LEU A 135 13.89 -8.97 -3.79
N ASP A 136 13.87 -10.15 -3.16
CA ASP A 136 14.92 -10.55 -2.22
C ASP A 136 16.27 -10.74 -2.91
N GLU A 137 16.27 -11.40 -4.08
CA GLU A 137 17.51 -11.70 -4.79
C GLU A 137 18.20 -10.44 -5.33
N TYR A 138 17.43 -9.44 -5.79
CA TYR A 138 17.99 -8.31 -6.54
C TYR A 138 17.84 -6.96 -5.86
N TYR A 139 16.90 -6.80 -4.93
CA TYR A 139 16.52 -5.47 -4.43
C TYR A 139 16.38 -5.38 -2.90
N ASN A 140 16.71 -6.44 -2.17
CA ASN A 140 16.69 -6.42 -0.72
C ASN A 140 17.70 -5.40 -0.17
N MET A 141 17.28 -4.58 0.78
CA MET A 141 18.07 -3.52 1.41
C MET A 141 18.53 -2.42 0.43
N THR A 142 17.74 -2.16 -0.64
CA THR A 142 18.01 -1.04 -1.55
C THR A 142 17.30 0.23 -1.09
N GLU A 143 17.99 1.36 -1.23
CA GLU A 143 17.45 2.69 -1.00
C GLU A 143 17.02 3.33 -2.33
N HIS A 144 15.82 3.93 -2.33
CA HIS A 144 15.25 4.61 -3.49
C HIS A 144 14.97 6.06 -3.14
N HIS A 145 15.60 6.98 -3.87
CA HIS A 145 15.45 8.41 -3.63
C HIS A 145 14.48 9.04 -4.63
N PHE A 146 13.56 9.87 -4.12
CA PHE A 146 12.57 10.58 -4.92
C PHE A 146 12.63 12.08 -4.67
N ASP A 147 12.71 12.84 -5.75
CA ASP A 147 12.48 14.29 -5.72
C ASP A 147 10.99 14.56 -5.56
N ILE A 148 10.60 15.09 -4.42
CA ILE A 148 9.21 15.39 -4.11
C ILE A 148 8.99 16.91 -4.23
N PRO A 149 8.06 17.37 -5.09
CA PRO A 149 7.77 18.78 -5.26
C PRO A 149 7.43 19.48 -3.94
N GLY A 150 8.13 20.56 -3.64
CA GLY A 150 7.95 21.32 -2.40
C GLY A 150 8.75 20.81 -1.20
N LEU A 151 9.48 19.71 -1.34
CA LEU A 151 10.39 19.20 -0.33
C LEU A 151 11.84 19.31 -0.79
N ASN A 152 12.61 20.23 -0.18
CA ASN A 152 14.04 20.35 -0.48
C ASN A 152 14.80 19.10 -0.02
N GLY A 153 15.58 18.50 -0.94
CA GLY A 153 16.35 17.28 -0.67
C GLY A 153 15.58 15.98 -0.87
N GLY A 154 14.33 16.03 -1.32
CA GLY A 154 13.55 14.82 -1.62
C GLY A 154 13.29 13.90 -0.43
N ARG A 155 13.00 12.63 -0.70
CA ARG A 155 12.83 11.56 0.30
C ARG A 155 13.48 10.28 -0.16
N THR A 156 13.99 9.53 0.80
CA THR A 156 14.55 8.20 0.58
C THR A 156 13.66 7.15 1.22
N TYR A 157 13.44 6.07 0.50
CA TYR A 157 12.67 4.91 0.92
C TYR A 157 13.55 3.67 0.87
N LEU A 158 13.39 2.79 1.84
CA LEU A 158 14.11 1.53 1.96
C LEU A 158 13.17 0.37 1.65
N LEU A 159 13.56 -0.50 0.70
CA LEU A 159 12.92 -1.80 0.54
C LEU A 159 13.66 -2.82 1.41
N GLU A 160 12.96 -3.43 2.36
CA GLU A 160 13.53 -4.43 3.27
C GLU A 160 12.70 -5.71 3.24
N ILE A 161 13.36 -6.83 2.95
CA ILE A 161 12.73 -8.16 2.90
C ILE A 161 13.01 -8.90 4.21
N ASN A 162 11.97 -9.45 4.82
CA ASN A 162 12.09 -10.31 5.99
C ASN A 162 12.68 -11.66 5.58
N PRO A 163 13.86 -12.08 6.06
CA PRO A 163 14.47 -13.35 5.67
C PRO A 163 13.61 -14.58 6.02
N ASN A 164 12.62 -14.42 6.92
CA ASN A 164 11.67 -15.47 7.25
C ASN A 164 10.54 -15.62 6.19
N TYR A 165 10.54 -14.83 5.12
CA TYR A 165 9.57 -14.98 4.03
C TYR A 165 9.61 -16.36 3.38
N VAL A 166 10.74 -17.05 3.45
CA VAL A 166 10.90 -18.41 2.90
C VAL A 166 10.08 -19.48 3.63
N PHE A 167 9.68 -19.20 4.88
CA PHE A 167 8.84 -20.11 5.66
C PHE A 167 7.37 -19.89 5.32
N ARG A 168 6.71 -20.92 4.81
CA ARG A 168 5.31 -20.86 4.36
C ARG A 168 4.28 -21.14 5.46
N SER A 169 4.74 -21.32 6.70
CA SER A 169 3.84 -21.66 7.80
C SER A 169 3.12 -20.44 8.34
N MET A 170 1.82 -20.57 8.58
CA MET A 170 1.02 -19.60 9.35
C MET A 170 1.26 -19.72 10.87
N ASP A 171 2.11 -20.65 11.33
CA ASP A 171 2.43 -20.83 12.75
C ASP A 171 3.40 -19.76 13.26
N ASP A 172 4.24 -19.19 12.39
CA ASP A 172 5.14 -18.10 12.73
C ASP A 172 4.38 -16.75 12.79
N LYS A 173 3.69 -16.53 13.90
CA LYS A 173 2.90 -15.30 14.12
C LYS A 173 3.74 -14.03 14.25
N MET A 174 5.06 -14.16 14.40
CA MET A 174 5.96 -13.02 14.59
C MET A 174 6.52 -12.47 13.28
N ASN A 175 6.50 -13.28 12.21
CA ASN A 175 7.07 -12.92 10.92
C ASN A 175 6.04 -13.06 9.79
N VAL A 176 4.84 -12.55 10.03
CA VAL A 176 3.72 -12.60 9.06
C VAL A 176 3.92 -11.64 7.90
N ILE A 177 4.64 -10.54 8.12
CA ILE A 177 4.98 -9.55 7.10
C ILE A 177 6.25 -9.99 6.38
N ASP A 178 6.16 -10.12 5.07
CA ASP A 178 7.24 -10.64 4.22
C ASP A 178 8.23 -9.54 3.79
N ALA A 179 7.78 -8.29 3.64
CA ALA A 179 8.65 -7.15 3.32
C ALA A 179 8.04 -5.84 3.80
N ARG A 180 8.86 -4.78 3.81
CA ARG A 180 8.42 -3.41 4.07
C ARG A 180 9.03 -2.43 3.08
N TRP A 181 8.23 -1.43 2.70
CA TRP A 181 8.68 -0.21 2.05
C TRP A 181 8.63 0.92 3.06
N ILE A 182 9.77 1.44 3.45
CA ILE A 182 9.92 2.29 4.65
C ILE A 182 10.36 3.69 4.25
N ASP A 183 9.62 4.72 4.65
CA ASP A 183 10.07 6.13 4.58
C ASP A 183 11.14 6.36 5.65
N THR A 184 12.40 6.48 5.26
CA THR A 184 13.52 6.65 6.19
C THR A 184 13.54 8.01 6.89
N SER A 185 12.67 8.94 6.48
CA SER A 185 12.54 10.26 7.11
C SER A 185 11.48 10.32 8.21
N SER A 186 10.42 9.52 8.09
CA SER A 186 9.28 9.52 9.03
C SER A 186 9.14 8.21 9.81
N GLY A 187 9.71 7.12 9.29
CA GLY A 187 9.52 5.78 9.83
C GLY A 187 8.19 5.11 9.45
N LEU A 188 7.29 5.79 8.72
CA LEU A 188 6.10 5.15 8.17
C LEU A 188 6.49 4.09 7.14
N PHE A 189 5.71 3.02 7.07
CA PHE A 189 5.98 1.93 6.15
C PHE A 189 4.70 1.35 5.52
N ILE A 190 4.88 0.64 4.41
CA ILE A 190 3.90 -0.25 3.81
C ILE A 190 4.24 -1.67 4.25
N ASP A 191 3.26 -2.40 4.76
CA ASP A 191 3.39 -3.83 4.98
C ASP A 191 3.09 -4.59 3.66
N ILE A 192 4.03 -5.46 3.28
CA ILE A 192 3.98 -6.24 2.05
C ILE A 192 3.85 -7.71 2.44
N THR A 193 2.75 -8.35 2.03
CA THR A 193 2.53 -9.79 2.22
C THR A 193 2.60 -10.52 0.88
N ALA A 194 3.18 -11.71 0.88
CA ALA A 194 3.29 -12.53 -0.32
C ALA A 194 2.18 -13.59 -0.35
N VAL A 195 1.40 -13.57 -1.43
CA VAL A 195 0.42 -14.59 -1.72
C VAL A 195 1.11 -15.80 -2.36
N ARG A 196 0.86 -16.97 -1.82
CA ARG A 196 1.52 -18.21 -2.21
C ARG A 196 0.53 -19.39 -2.25
N PRO A 197 0.88 -20.50 -2.95
CA PRO A 197 0.06 -21.71 -2.92
C PRO A 197 -0.16 -22.21 -1.49
N ASP A 198 -1.40 -22.53 -1.15
CA ASP A 198 -1.75 -23.26 0.07
C ASP A 198 -1.56 -24.75 -0.20
N ASP A 199 -0.39 -25.28 0.16
CA ASP A 199 -0.02 -26.67 -0.13
C ASP A 199 -0.92 -27.69 0.59
N GLU A 200 -1.51 -27.34 1.72
CA GLU A 200 -2.41 -28.24 2.46
C GLU A 200 -3.77 -28.33 1.77
N ARG A 201 -4.41 -27.22 1.51
CA ARG A 201 -5.69 -27.20 0.78
C ARG A 201 -5.56 -27.78 -0.63
N ARG A 202 -4.42 -27.54 -1.31
CA ARG A 202 -4.16 -28.11 -2.66
C ARG A 202 -4.01 -29.63 -2.63
N LYS A 203 -3.42 -30.22 -1.59
CA LYS A 203 -3.39 -31.69 -1.41
C LYS A 203 -4.77 -32.29 -1.23
N ASP A 204 -5.69 -31.55 -0.63
CA ASP A 204 -7.09 -31.94 -0.42
C ASP A 204 -7.96 -31.73 -1.66
N GLY A 205 -7.37 -31.29 -2.78
CA GLY A 205 -8.03 -31.16 -4.08
C GLY A 205 -8.44 -29.73 -4.48
N ASP A 206 -8.20 -28.74 -3.62
CA ASP A 206 -8.44 -27.33 -3.91
C ASP A 206 -7.24 -26.73 -4.65
N THR A 207 -7.19 -26.94 -5.97
CA THR A 207 -6.03 -26.57 -6.79
C THR A 207 -5.81 -25.08 -6.92
N GLY A 208 -6.84 -24.25 -6.68
CA GLY A 208 -6.79 -22.79 -6.72
C GLY A 208 -6.44 -22.14 -5.37
N ALA A 209 -6.27 -22.94 -4.31
CA ALA A 209 -6.04 -22.42 -2.97
C ALA A 209 -4.74 -21.61 -2.85
N LEU A 210 -4.85 -20.40 -2.32
CA LEU A 210 -3.76 -19.49 -1.99
C LEU A 210 -3.82 -19.10 -0.52
N MET A 211 -2.69 -18.66 0.04
CA MET A 211 -2.58 -18.23 1.43
C MET A 211 -1.54 -17.12 1.60
N CYS A 212 -1.67 -16.35 2.67
CA CYS A 212 -0.64 -15.49 3.24
C CYS A 212 -0.28 -15.94 4.65
N LYS A 213 0.92 -15.62 5.11
CA LYS A 213 1.38 -15.98 6.46
C LYS A 213 0.59 -15.28 7.58
N ASP A 214 -0.03 -14.17 7.29
CA ASP A 214 -0.91 -13.41 8.20
C ASP A 214 -2.21 -14.16 8.57
N GLY A 215 -2.47 -15.29 7.90
CA GLY A 215 -3.62 -16.15 8.16
C GLY A 215 -4.75 -16.02 7.17
N HIS A 216 -4.63 -15.12 6.18
CA HIS A 216 -5.61 -15.01 5.11
C HIS A 216 -5.45 -16.14 4.07
N THR A 217 -6.58 -16.62 3.58
CA THR A 217 -6.64 -17.63 2.52
C THR A 217 -7.55 -17.14 1.40
N PHE A 218 -7.18 -17.45 0.16
CA PHE A 218 -7.86 -16.98 -1.02
C PHE A 218 -8.08 -18.11 -2.03
N ASP A 219 -8.96 -17.90 -2.98
CA ASP A 219 -9.00 -18.65 -4.25
C ASP A 219 -8.27 -17.83 -5.33
N GLU A 220 -7.52 -18.51 -6.19
CA GLU A 220 -6.79 -17.85 -7.29
C GLU A 220 -7.70 -16.98 -8.17
N ASN A 221 -8.96 -17.43 -8.39
CA ASN A 221 -9.93 -16.69 -9.19
C ASN A 221 -10.48 -15.43 -8.46
N ASP A 222 -10.33 -15.32 -7.14
CA ASP A 222 -10.72 -14.12 -6.41
C ASP A 222 -9.68 -13.00 -6.57
N ILE A 223 -8.41 -13.39 -6.69
CA ILE A 223 -7.30 -12.44 -6.88
C ILE A 223 -7.09 -12.12 -8.37
N PHE A 224 -7.03 -13.13 -9.24
CA PHE A 224 -6.62 -12.98 -10.63
C PHE A 224 -7.76 -13.20 -11.63
N PRO A 225 -7.73 -12.51 -12.80
CA PRO A 225 -6.73 -11.52 -13.21
C PRO A 225 -6.89 -10.20 -12.45
N LEU A 226 -5.79 -9.57 -12.06
CA LEU A 226 -5.83 -8.26 -11.42
C LEU A 226 -6.46 -7.20 -12.34
N ARG A 227 -7.17 -6.24 -11.75
CA ARG A 227 -7.81 -5.14 -12.46
C ARG A 227 -7.03 -3.84 -12.29
N ASN A 228 -6.88 -3.08 -13.37
CA ASN A 228 -6.27 -1.76 -13.32
C ASN A 228 -7.24 -0.73 -12.72
N SER A 229 -6.72 0.15 -11.88
CA SER A 229 -7.47 1.24 -11.27
C SER A 229 -6.54 2.39 -10.87
N HIS A 230 -7.02 3.31 -10.01
CA HIS A 230 -6.24 4.39 -9.43
C HIS A 230 -6.45 4.44 -7.93
N PHE A 231 -5.40 4.77 -7.19
CA PHE A 231 -5.44 5.06 -5.76
C PHE A 231 -4.46 6.20 -5.46
N GLU A 232 -4.87 7.17 -4.66
CA GLU A 232 -4.10 8.40 -4.42
C GLU A 232 -3.65 9.10 -5.72
N ASP A 233 -4.52 9.10 -6.75
CA ASP A 233 -4.27 9.62 -8.10
C ASP A 233 -3.12 8.94 -8.84
N PHE A 234 -2.74 7.72 -8.45
CA PHE A 234 -1.68 6.93 -9.05
C PHE A 234 -2.22 5.59 -9.56
N PRO A 235 -1.71 5.05 -10.69
CA PRO A 235 -2.12 3.74 -11.19
C PRO A 235 -1.87 2.64 -10.16
N VAL A 236 -2.85 1.76 -9.98
CA VAL A 236 -2.81 0.66 -9.04
C VAL A 236 -3.51 -0.57 -9.62
N LYS A 237 -3.20 -1.74 -9.09
CA LYS A 237 -3.99 -2.95 -9.34
C LYS A 237 -4.79 -3.33 -8.11
N VAL A 238 -5.96 -3.93 -8.37
CA VAL A 238 -6.87 -4.47 -7.33
C VAL A 238 -7.25 -5.90 -7.70
N PRO A 239 -7.60 -6.76 -6.72
CA PRO A 239 -8.08 -8.12 -6.98
C PRO A 239 -9.32 -8.18 -7.85
N PHE A 240 -9.57 -9.32 -8.47
CA PHE A 240 -10.72 -9.51 -9.37
C PHE A 240 -12.05 -9.44 -8.63
N GLU A 241 -12.22 -10.21 -7.57
CA GLU A 241 -13.44 -10.28 -6.74
C GLU A 241 -13.34 -9.41 -5.48
N TYR A 242 -12.88 -8.16 -5.65
CA TYR A 242 -12.64 -7.21 -4.55
C TYR A 242 -13.85 -7.04 -3.61
N VAL A 243 -15.10 -7.10 -4.11
CA VAL A 243 -16.30 -7.02 -3.28
C VAL A 243 -16.39 -8.21 -2.35
N LYS A 244 -16.23 -9.43 -2.89
CA LYS A 244 -16.26 -10.67 -2.11
C LYS A 244 -15.21 -10.65 -1.01
N LEU A 245 -13.97 -10.30 -1.36
CA LEU A 245 -12.85 -10.24 -0.41
C LEU A 245 -13.11 -9.24 0.71
N LEU A 246 -13.61 -8.05 0.39
CA LEU A 246 -13.95 -7.03 1.38
C LEU A 246 -15.14 -7.44 2.27
N GLU A 247 -16.14 -8.11 1.71
CA GLU A 247 -17.28 -8.61 2.50
C GLU A 247 -16.86 -9.75 3.42
N GLU A 248 -15.97 -10.63 2.99
CA GLU A 248 -15.46 -11.73 3.82
C GLU A 248 -14.59 -11.21 4.98
N GLU A 249 -13.79 -10.19 4.76
CA GLU A 249 -12.88 -9.65 5.78
C GLU A 249 -13.56 -8.66 6.74
N TYR A 250 -14.34 -7.72 6.21
CA TYR A 250 -14.94 -6.60 6.98
C TYR A 250 -16.45 -6.71 7.17
N GLY A 251 -17.11 -7.68 6.54
CA GLY A 251 -18.57 -7.80 6.52
C GLY A 251 -19.22 -6.84 5.51
N SER A 252 -20.41 -7.20 5.02
CA SER A 252 -21.12 -6.44 3.98
C SER A 252 -21.48 -5.01 4.37
N GLN A 253 -21.60 -4.71 5.66
CA GLN A 253 -21.86 -3.36 6.14
C GLN A 253 -20.71 -2.40 5.91
N SER A 254 -19.47 -2.88 5.83
CA SER A 254 -18.28 -2.03 5.56
C SER A 254 -18.34 -1.32 4.21
N LEU A 255 -19.10 -1.88 3.27
CA LEU A 255 -19.28 -1.32 1.92
C LEU A 255 -20.45 -0.32 1.82
N THR A 256 -21.26 -0.16 2.88
CA THR A 256 -22.47 0.65 2.85
C THR A 256 -22.63 1.61 4.02
N ALA A 257 -21.91 1.40 5.12
CA ALA A 257 -21.99 2.26 6.30
C ALA A 257 -21.31 3.61 6.04
N THR A 258 -22.08 4.68 6.09
CA THR A 258 -21.60 6.05 5.84
C THR A 258 -21.10 6.76 7.09
N GLU A 259 -21.06 6.08 8.23
CA GLU A 259 -20.55 6.60 9.51
C GLU A 259 -19.50 5.62 10.05
N PHE A 260 -18.30 6.09 10.32
CA PHE A 260 -17.24 5.30 10.92
C PHE A 260 -16.19 6.22 11.58
N ASP A 261 -15.64 5.83 12.71
CA ASP A 261 -14.53 6.50 13.43
C ASP A 261 -14.70 8.03 13.52
N ASP A 262 -15.84 8.49 14.00
CA ASP A 262 -16.20 9.92 14.08
C ASP A 262 -16.19 10.66 12.73
N HIS A 263 -16.27 9.95 11.61
CA HIS A 263 -16.39 10.50 10.27
C HIS A 263 -17.72 10.12 9.63
N HIS A 264 -18.12 10.94 8.66
CA HIS A 264 -19.30 10.72 7.82
C HIS A 264 -18.90 10.83 6.36
N PHE A 265 -19.32 9.85 5.55
CA PHE A 265 -19.10 9.89 4.12
C PHE A 265 -20.10 10.82 3.43
N ASN A 266 -19.60 11.82 2.77
CA ASN A 266 -20.40 12.75 1.98
C ASN A 266 -20.50 12.24 0.54
N GLU A 267 -21.66 11.73 0.16
CA GLU A 267 -21.88 11.16 -1.18
C GLU A 267 -21.83 12.19 -2.31
N GLU A 268 -22.03 13.49 -2.03
CA GLU A 268 -21.94 14.55 -3.03
C GLU A 268 -20.48 14.87 -3.38
N THR A 269 -19.61 14.88 -2.38
CA THR A 269 -18.17 15.23 -2.55
C THR A 269 -17.26 14.03 -2.58
N LEU A 270 -17.78 12.82 -2.27
CA LEU A 270 -17.05 11.57 -2.12
C LEU A 270 -15.89 11.68 -1.12
N VAL A 271 -16.11 12.39 -0.01
CA VAL A 271 -15.11 12.61 1.04
C VAL A 271 -15.66 12.18 2.40
N TRP A 272 -14.80 11.58 3.20
CA TRP A 272 -15.07 11.35 4.62
C TRP A 272 -14.81 12.63 5.42
N ASP A 273 -15.86 13.22 5.94
CA ASP A 273 -15.81 14.45 6.73
C ASP A 273 -15.83 14.13 8.23
N SER A 274 -14.89 14.69 9.01
CA SER A 274 -14.89 14.53 10.45
C SER A 274 -16.15 15.15 11.12
N ALA A 275 -16.64 14.55 12.19
CA ALA A 275 -17.81 15.02 12.94
C ALA A 275 -17.68 16.48 13.44
N SER A 276 -16.45 16.95 13.65
CA SER A 276 -16.16 18.33 14.00
C SER A 276 -16.51 19.34 12.88
N LYS A 277 -16.34 18.95 11.60
CA LYS A 277 -16.77 19.74 10.45
C LYS A 277 -18.28 19.78 10.32
N ARG A 278 -18.99 18.69 10.68
CA ARG A 278 -20.45 18.58 10.65
C ARG A 278 -21.13 19.55 11.62
N LYS A 279 -20.59 19.72 12.84
CA LYS A 279 -21.12 20.68 13.84
C LYS A 279 -21.04 22.15 13.35
N ARG A 280 -20.13 22.47 12.44
CA ARG A 280 -20.02 23.78 11.80
C ARG A 280 -21.03 23.97 10.65
N SER A 281 -21.32 22.89 9.90
CA SER A 281 -22.28 22.89 8.79
C SER A 281 -23.73 22.76 9.28
N SER A 282 -24.01 21.95 10.29
CA SER A 282 -25.35 21.73 10.82
C SER A 282 -25.97 22.92 11.55
N ARG A 283 -25.17 23.93 11.92
CA ARG A 283 -25.73 25.25 12.28
C ARG A 283 -26.42 25.96 11.10
N ARG A 284 -26.37 25.38 9.88
CA ARG A 284 -27.00 25.91 8.65
C ARG A 284 -28.12 25.03 8.07
N ARG A 285 -28.34 23.78 8.52
CA ARG A 285 -29.45 22.93 8.02
C ARG A 285 -30.04 22.08 9.16
N SER A 286 -31.36 22.12 9.30
CA SER A 286 -32.15 21.29 10.21
C SER A 286 -32.10 19.83 9.79
N ALA A 287 -32.22 18.93 10.80
CA ALA A 287 -32.12 17.49 10.69
C ALA A 287 -32.97 16.89 9.56
N VAL A 288 -32.28 16.16 8.68
CA VAL A 288 -32.90 15.23 7.74
C VAL A 288 -32.25 13.88 8.01
N ASP A 289 -33.05 12.82 8.04
CA ASP A 289 -32.58 11.43 8.20
C ASP A 289 -31.45 11.11 7.22
N LEU A 290 -30.38 10.53 7.75
CA LEU A 290 -29.17 10.21 6.96
C LEU A 290 -29.45 8.96 6.11
N PRO A 291 -29.28 9.01 4.80
CA PRO A 291 -29.46 7.85 3.96
C PRO A 291 -28.31 6.86 4.09
N VAL A 292 -28.62 5.58 4.14
CA VAL A 292 -27.68 4.49 3.90
C VAL A 292 -27.35 4.48 2.39
N ARG A 293 -26.10 4.30 2.04
CA ARG A 293 -25.69 4.17 0.65
C ARG A 293 -26.32 2.92 0.04
N THR A 294 -27.15 3.10 -0.95
CA THR A 294 -27.90 2.01 -1.60
C THR A 294 -27.28 1.49 -2.88
N THR A 295 -26.22 2.15 -3.37
CA THR A 295 -25.59 1.77 -4.63
C THR A 295 -24.06 1.88 -4.51
N PRO A 296 -23.30 0.84 -4.86
CA PRO A 296 -21.85 0.93 -4.90
C PRO A 296 -21.41 1.98 -5.93
N LEU A 297 -20.38 2.74 -5.59
CA LEU A 297 -19.71 3.62 -6.55
C LEU A 297 -19.21 2.77 -7.71
N LYS A 298 -19.77 2.97 -8.90
CA LYS A 298 -19.27 2.33 -10.10
C LYS A 298 -18.04 3.11 -10.58
N TYR A 299 -16.88 2.76 -10.08
CA TYR A 299 -15.64 3.18 -10.73
C TYR A 299 -15.52 2.39 -12.04
N LYS A 300 -15.21 3.09 -13.13
CA LYS A 300 -14.83 2.42 -14.36
C LYS A 300 -13.44 1.84 -14.13
N LEU A 301 -13.37 0.51 -14.09
CA LEU A 301 -12.14 -0.21 -14.25
C LEU A 301 -11.87 -0.28 -15.75
N GLU A 302 -10.71 0.20 -16.19
CA GLU A 302 -10.21 0.05 -17.57
C GLU A 302 -9.34 -1.19 -17.69
#